data_f4162596076cd9560f21da17c2dbad31
#
_entry.id   f4162596076cd9560f21da17c2dbad31
#
_cell.length_a   1.000
_cell.length_b   1.000
_cell.length_c   1.000
_cell.angle_alpha   90.00
_cell.angle_beta   90.00
_cell.angle_gamma   90.00
#
_symmetry.space_group_name_H-M   'P 1'
#
loop_
_entity.id
_entity.type
_entity.pdbx_description
1 polymer ?
#
loop_
_entity_poly.entity_id
_entity_poly.type
_entity_poly.pdbx_seq_one_letter_code
_entity_poly.pdbx_strand_id
1 'polypeptide(L)'
;MLFVGTFSAFAGNNQDSDTVDSSQSVYWENVMNAIIQVESNGNSKAKHGSSVGAMQITPLLVAECNNILRGRRCKKRYKLSDRLSVKKSKEMFLLIQSKYNPLRNIEQAIRSWNGGIHYSVQRTQRYLERVLSAMKG
;
A
#
# COMPACT_ATOMS: atom_id res chain seq x y z
N MET A 1 30.32 20.38 -5.04
CA MET A 1 30.01 20.16 -4.65
C MET A 1 29.38 20.13 -3.81
N LEU A 2 29.23 20.19 -3.39
CA LEU A 2 28.79 20.14 -2.52
C LEU A 2 27.78 19.82 -2.07
N PHE A 3 27.26 20.05 -2.23
CA PHE A 3 26.41 19.76 -1.78
C PHE A 3 26.20 18.98 -1.14
N VAL A 4 26.33 18.68 -1.25
CA VAL A 4 26.59 17.72 -0.65
C VAL A 4 26.14 17.79 0.61
N GLY A 5 26.67 18.31 1.16
CA GLY A 5 26.37 18.26 2.44
C GLY A 5 25.03 18.51 2.70
N THR A 6 24.56 19.07 1.97
CA THR A 6 23.42 19.36 2.28
C THR A 6 22.62 18.30 2.49
N PHE A 7 22.57 17.52 1.75
CA PHE A 7 21.72 16.60 1.95
C PHE A 7 21.87 15.85 3.06
N SER A 8 22.84 15.87 3.45
CA SER A 8 23.02 15.05 4.51
C SER A 8 22.19 15.54 5.57
N ALA A 9 22.04 16.67 5.62
CA ALA A 9 21.42 17.11 6.71
C ALA A 9 20.11 16.56 6.82
N PHE A 10 19.40 16.45 5.83
CA PHE A 10 18.20 16.04 6.08
C PHE A 10 18.13 14.67 6.28
N ALA A 11 19.07 14.11 6.02
CA ALA A 11 19.03 12.75 6.17
C ALA A 11 18.55 12.40 7.49
N GLY A 12 18.98 12.97 8.42
CA GLY A 12 18.71 12.39 9.62
C GLY A 12 17.39 12.61 10.12
N ASN A 13 16.73 13.45 9.66
CA ASN A 13 15.65 13.72 10.35
C ASN A 13 14.45 13.09 9.97
N ASN A 14 14.28 12.57 9.02
CA ASN A 14 13.08 12.13 8.69
C ASN A 14 12.93 10.76 8.71
N GLN A 15 13.24 10.16 9.62
CA GLN A 15 13.18 8.82 9.69
C GLN A 15 11.82 8.28 9.46
N ASP A 16 10.86 8.86 9.98
CA ASP A 16 9.60 8.24 9.88
C ASP A 16 8.98 8.42 8.55
N SER A 17 9.36 9.40 7.87
CA SER A 17 8.74 9.63 6.64
C SER A 17 9.33 8.84 5.55
N ASP A 18 10.31 8.07 5.84
CA ASP A 18 10.95 7.30 4.82
C ASP A 18 10.06 6.33 4.15
N THR A 19 8.96 5.97 4.73
CA THR A 19 8.14 4.95 4.15
C THR A 19 7.26 5.49 3.06
N VAL A 20 6.73 6.69 3.21
CA VAL A 20 5.80 7.24 2.27
C VAL A 20 5.82 8.75 2.39
N ASP A 21 5.85 9.44 1.31
CA ASP A 21 5.74 10.89 1.40
C ASP A 21 4.29 11.31 1.19
N SER A 22 3.95 12.49 1.60
CA SER A 22 2.58 12.95 1.60
C SER A 22 1.98 13.09 0.20
N SER A 23 2.81 13.33 -0.80
CA SER A 23 2.28 13.46 -2.14
C SER A 23 1.78 12.13 -2.66
N GLN A 24 2.42 11.04 -2.28
CA GLN A 24 1.97 9.71 -2.67
C GLN A 24 0.63 9.41 -2.01
N SER A 25 0.48 9.78 -0.76
CA SER A 25 -0.76 9.54 -0.05
C SER A 25 -1.92 10.26 -0.73
N VAL A 26 -1.73 11.52 -1.11
CA VAL A 26 -2.77 12.29 -1.78
C VAL A 26 -3.14 11.64 -3.12
N TYR A 27 -2.13 11.23 -3.88
CA TYR A 27 -2.40 10.64 -5.18
C TYR A 27 -3.25 9.37 -5.09
N TRP A 28 -2.97 8.54 -4.10
CA TRP A 28 -3.60 7.24 -4.01
C TRP A 28 -4.87 7.21 -3.14
N GLU A 29 -5.22 8.33 -2.52
CA GLU A 29 -6.28 8.31 -1.51
C GLU A 29 -7.61 7.78 -2.05
N ASN A 30 -8.02 8.22 -3.23
CA ASN A 30 -9.28 7.78 -3.79
C ASN A 30 -9.28 6.28 -4.12
N VAL A 31 -8.15 5.78 -4.63
CA VAL A 31 -8.01 4.37 -4.95
C VAL A 31 -8.05 3.54 -3.67
N MET A 32 -7.32 3.97 -2.65
CA MET A 32 -7.30 3.23 -1.38
C MET A 32 -8.67 3.17 -0.74
N ASN A 33 -9.40 4.29 -0.77
CA ASN A 33 -10.74 4.31 -0.18
C ASN A 33 -11.70 3.41 -0.95
N ALA A 34 -11.57 3.36 -2.28
CA ALA A 34 -12.42 2.48 -3.08
C ALA A 34 -12.08 1.01 -2.81
N ILE A 35 -10.81 0.69 -2.67
CA ILE A 35 -10.39 -0.67 -2.32
C ILE A 35 -10.97 -1.05 -0.96
N ILE A 36 -10.91 -0.17 0.02
CA ILE A 36 -11.48 -0.43 1.34
C ILE A 36 -12.96 -0.74 1.23
N GLN A 37 -13.67 0.04 0.43
CA GLN A 37 -15.10 -0.20 0.26
C GLN A 37 -15.38 -1.58 -0.34
N VAL A 38 -14.63 -1.95 -1.37
CA VAL A 38 -14.84 -3.24 -2.05
C VAL A 38 -14.39 -4.40 -1.18
N GLU A 39 -13.28 -4.27 -0.46
CA GLU A 39 -12.73 -5.37 0.32
C GLU A 39 -13.49 -5.64 1.62
N SER A 40 -13.91 -4.61 2.30
CA SER A 40 -14.44 -4.79 3.64
C SER A 40 -15.64 -3.91 3.95
N ASN A 41 -16.04 -3.06 3.01
CA ASN A 41 -17.06 -2.07 3.25
C ASN A 41 -16.71 -1.21 4.49
N GLY A 42 -15.44 -0.96 4.67
CA GLY A 42 -14.95 -0.11 5.76
C GLY A 42 -14.72 -0.82 7.08
N ASN A 43 -14.94 -2.14 7.13
CA ASN A 43 -14.80 -2.85 8.39
C ASN A 43 -13.32 -3.18 8.67
N SER A 44 -12.71 -2.46 9.60
CA SER A 44 -11.30 -2.65 9.92
C SER A 44 -11.01 -3.98 10.60
N LYS A 45 -12.04 -4.70 11.02
CA LYS A 45 -11.87 -6.01 11.65
C LYS A 45 -12.31 -7.15 10.75
N ALA A 46 -12.61 -6.88 9.49
CA ALA A 46 -13.05 -7.93 8.57
C ALA A 46 -11.98 -9.00 8.42
N LYS A 47 -12.41 -10.25 8.31
CA LYS A 47 -11.48 -11.35 8.15
C LYS A 47 -12.07 -12.37 7.19
N HIS A 48 -11.36 -12.68 6.13
CA HIS A 48 -11.77 -13.71 5.17
C HIS A 48 -10.53 -14.56 4.88
N GLY A 49 -10.49 -15.75 5.44
CA GLY A 49 -9.31 -16.60 5.33
C GLY A 49 -8.12 -15.93 6.00
N SER A 50 -7.03 -15.79 5.27
CA SER A 50 -5.84 -15.13 5.80
C SER A 50 -5.83 -13.63 5.57
N SER A 51 -6.85 -13.08 4.90
CA SER A 51 -6.94 -11.66 4.61
C SER A 51 -7.66 -10.95 5.75
N VAL A 52 -7.07 -9.87 6.24
CA VAL A 52 -7.58 -9.20 7.45
C VAL A 52 -7.60 -7.69 7.26
N GLY A 53 -8.62 -7.07 7.84
CA GLY A 53 -8.70 -5.62 7.98
C GLY A 53 -9.38 -4.93 6.82
N ALA A 54 -9.35 -3.62 6.88
CA ALA A 54 -10.07 -2.80 5.91
C ALA A 54 -9.64 -3.07 4.48
N MET A 55 -8.36 -3.34 4.26
CA MET A 55 -7.83 -3.57 2.91
C MET A 55 -7.54 -5.05 2.65
N GLN A 56 -7.95 -5.93 3.56
CA GLN A 56 -7.84 -7.39 3.40
C GLN A 56 -6.41 -7.82 3.08
N ILE A 57 -5.49 -7.44 3.94
CA ILE A 57 -4.06 -7.71 3.78
C ILE A 57 -3.71 -9.10 4.29
N THR A 58 -2.89 -9.82 3.55
CA THR A 58 -2.43 -11.15 3.92
C THR A 58 -1.12 -11.07 4.70
N PRO A 59 -0.77 -12.11 5.45
CA PRO A 59 0.54 -12.13 6.11
C PRO A 59 1.70 -12.01 5.13
N LEU A 60 1.52 -12.55 3.92
CA LEU A 60 2.57 -12.47 2.91
C LEU A 60 2.85 -11.03 2.51
N LEU A 61 1.80 -10.22 2.40
CA LEU A 61 1.99 -8.82 2.04
C LEU A 61 2.68 -8.05 3.17
N VAL A 62 2.36 -8.37 4.42
CA VAL A 62 3.06 -7.75 5.55
C VAL A 62 4.54 -8.09 5.50
N ALA A 63 4.87 -9.36 5.21
CA ALA A 63 6.25 -9.78 5.09
C ALA A 63 6.96 -9.04 3.95
N GLU A 64 6.27 -8.85 2.85
CA GLU A 64 6.87 -8.13 1.72
C GLU A 64 7.12 -6.67 2.07
N CYS A 65 6.21 -6.03 2.79
CA CYS A 65 6.44 -4.66 3.24
C CYS A 65 7.68 -4.59 4.11
N ASN A 66 7.87 -5.55 5.00
CA ASN A 66 9.06 -5.57 5.85
C ASN A 66 10.33 -5.85 5.05
N ASN A 67 10.23 -6.65 4.00
CA ASN A 67 11.37 -6.87 3.13
C ASN A 67 11.77 -5.58 2.41
N ILE A 68 10.79 -4.80 1.96
CA ILE A 68 11.06 -3.52 1.31
C ILE A 68 11.75 -2.57 2.31
N LEU A 69 11.21 -2.48 3.53
CA LEU A 69 11.80 -1.61 4.53
C LEU A 69 13.23 -2.02 4.87
N ARG A 70 13.45 -3.33 4.98
CA ARG A 70 14.79 -3.83 5.27
C ARG A 70 15.75 -3.48 4.14
N GLY A 71 15.30 -3.63 2.89
CA GLY A 71 16.12 -3.29 1.73
C GLY A 71 16.45 -1.81 1.66
N ARG A 72 15.60 -0.97 2.23
CA ARG A 72 15.82 0.48 2.27
C ARG A 72 16.52 0.90 3.56
N ARG A 73 16.94 -0.05 4.37
CA ARG A 73 17.62 0.19 5.63
C ARG A 73 16.78 1.02 6.59
N CYS A 74 15.48 0.90 6.49
CA CYS A 74 14.56 1.55 7.40
C CYS A 74 14.28 0.58 8.56
N LYS A 75 14.31 1.06 9.79
CA LYS A 75 14.15 0.19 10.95
C LYS A 75 12.70 -0.13 11.27
N LYS A 76 11.77 0.58 10.66
CA LYS A 76 10.37 0.34 10.92
C LYS A 76 9.98 -1.07 10.47
N ARG A 77 9.03 -1.66 11.18
CA ARG A 77 8.47 -2.96 10.78
C ARG A 77 6.99 -2.96 11.06
N TYR A 78 6.23 -3.63 10.19
CA TYR A 78 4.82 -3.83 10.40
C TYR A 78 4.59 -5.18 11.07
N LYS A 79 3.55 -5.25 11.90
CA LYS A 79 3.14 -6.47 12.56
C LYS A 79 1.83 -6.93 11.95
N LEU A 80 1.50 -8.19 12.15
CA LEU A 80 0.22 -8.69 11.63
C LEU A 80 -0.96 -7.92 12.20
N SER A 81 -0.88 -7.47 13.47
CA SER A 81 -1.95 -6.69 14.06
C SER A 81 -2.14 -5.32 13.41
N ASP A 82 -1.14 -4.82 12.68
CA ASP A 82 -1.27 -3.54 11.99
C ASP A 82 -2.30 -3.61 10.88
N ARG A 83 -2.68 -4.79 10.43
CA ARG A 83 -3.74 -4.96 9.44
C ARG A 83 -5.10 -4.50 9.96
N LEU A 84 -5.24 -4.40 11.28
CA LEU A 84 -6.48 -3.92 11.89
C LEU A 84 -6.55 -2.40 11.94
N SER A 85 -5.49 -1.72 11.55
CA SER A 85 -5.44 -0.27 11.52
C SER A 85 -5.61 0.21 10.09
N VAL A 86 -6.59 1.07 9.83
CA VAL A 86 -6.79 1.61 8.50
C VAL A 86 -5.57 2.41 8.08
N LYS A 87 -5.03 3.21 8.99
CA LYS A 87 -3.85 4.02 8.69
C LYS A 87 -2.67 3.15 8.29
N LYS A 88 -2.38 2.12 9.06
CA LYS A 88 -1.25 1.23 8.77
C LYS A 88 -1.49 0.44 7.49
N SER A 89 -2.72 0.05 7.22
CA SER A 89 -3.04 -0.65 5.99
C SER A 89 -2.79 0.23 4.77
N LYS A 90 -3.15 1.49 4.85
CA LYS A 90 -2.87 2.43 3.76
C LYS A 90 -1.37 2.63 3.58
N GLU A 91 -0.61 2.69 4.68
CA GLU A 91 0.85 2.80 4.59
C GLU A 91 1.44 1.61 3.83
N MET A 92 0.96 0.42 4.14
CA MET A 92 1.45 -0.78 3.47
C MET A 92 1.11 -0.77 1.98
N PHE A 93 -0.09 -0.33 1.62
CA PHE A 93 -0.45 -0.19 0.21
C PHE A 93 0.53 0.76 -0.49
N LEU A 94 0.78 1.92 0.10
CA LEU A 94 1.66 2.91 -0.50
C LEU A 94 3.08 2.38 -0.65
N LEU A 95 3.55 1.63 0.32
CA LEU A 95 4.88 1.06 0.27
C LEU A 95 5.00 0.05 -0.88
N ILE A 96 4.01 -0.80 -1.05
CA ILE A 96 4.00 -1.76 -2.15
C ILE A 96 3.99 -1.03 -3.49
N GLN A 97 3.14 0.00 -3.63
CA GLN A 97 3.09 0.75 -4.88
C GLN A 97 4.42 1.44 -5.16
N SER A 98 5.10 1.93 -4.13
CA SER A 98 6.36 2.63 -4.32
C SER A 98 7.43 1.74 -4.93
N LYS A 99 7.37 0.44 -4.65
CA LYS A 99 8.36 -0.48 -5.18
C LYS A 99 7.93 -1.08 -6.52
N TYR A 100 6.70 -1.54 -6.60
CA TYR A 100 6.27 -2.33 -7.75
C TYR A 100 5.53 -1.55 -8.81
N ASN A 101 5.15 -0.32 -8.52
CA ASN A 101 4.36 0.48 -9.46
C ASN A 101 4.81 1.94 -9.44
N PRO A 102 6.10 2.19 -9.72
CA PRO A 102 6.64 3.55 -9.62
C PRO A 102 6.03 4.51 -10.62
N LEU A 103 5.46 4.01 -11.72
CA LEU A 103 4.81 4.88 -12.69
C LEU A 103 3.36 5.19 -12.31
N ARG A 104 2.92 4.67 -11.18
CA ARG A 104 1.60 4.98 -10.61
C ARG A 104 0.44 4.66 -11.55
N ASN A 105 0.47 3.47 -12.14
CA ASN A 105 -0.61 3.02 -13.00
C ASN A 105 -1.76 2.53 -12.14
N ILE A 106 -2.92 3.16 -12.25
CA ILE A 106 -4.06 2.87 -11.37
C ILE A 106 -4.61 1.47 -11.62
N GLU A 107 -4.75 1.08 -12.86
CA GLU A 107 -5.27 -0.26 -13.17
C GLU A 107 -4.35 -1.34 -12.61
N GLN A 108 -3.05 -1.17 -12.76
CA GLN A 108 -2.09 -2.12 -12.24
C GLN A 108 -2.17 -2.20 -10.71
N ALA A 109 -2.32 -1.06 -10.03
CA ALA A 109 -2.43 -1.06 -8.59
C ALA A 109 -3.64 -1.86 -8.14
N ILE A 110 -4.77 -1.65 -8.80
CA ILE A 110 -6.00 -2.32 -8.41
C ILE A 110 -5.92 -3.82 -8.69
N ARG A 111 -5.50 -4.20 -9.89
CA ARG A 111 -5.45 -5.61 -10.25
C ARG A 111 -4.45 -6.36 -9.37
N SER A 112 -3.28 -5.76 -9.12
CA SER A 112 -2.26 -6.44 -8.34
C SER A 112 -2.64 -6.54 -6.87
N TRP A 113 -3.45 -5.63 -6.36
CA TRP A 113 -3.91 -5.73 -4.98
C TRP A 113 -4.76 -6.99 -4.79
N ASN A 114 -5.56 -7.33 -5.79
CA ASN A 114 -6.39 -8.51 -5.75
C ASN A 114 -5.65 -9.79 -6.15
N GLY A 115 -4.85 -9.73 -7.20
CA GLY A 115 -4.25 -10.92 -7.80
C GLY A 115 -2.75 -11.06 -7.64
N GLY A 116 -2.09 -10.14 -6.97
CA GLY A 116 -0.64 -10.19 -6.82
C GLY A 116 0.07 -9.57 -8.02
N ILE A 117 1.40 -9.46 -7.95
CA ILE A 117 2.15 -8.78 -8.99
C ILE A 117 2.10 -9.55 -10.32
N HIS A 118 1.80 -10.83 -10.27
CA HIS A 118 1.66 -11.63 -11.50
C HIS A 118 0.20 -11.92 -11.78
N TYR A 119 -0.66 -10.97 -11.56
CA TYR A 119 -2.10 -11.16 -11.66
C TYR A 119 -2.54 -11.58 -13.08
N SER A 120 -3.71 -12.21 -13.12
CA SER A 120 -4.36 -12.51 -14.39
C SER A 120 -5.32 -11.38 -14.71
N VAL A 121 -5.23 -10.84 -15.91
CA VAL A 121 -6.12 -9.78 -16.35
C VAL A 121 -7.56 -10.28 -16.31
N GLN A 122 -7.79 -11.49 -16.79
CA GLN A 122 -9.13 -12.02 -16.84
C GLN A 122 -9.73 -12.24 -15.45
N ARG A 123 -8.94 -12.80 -14.54
CA ARG A 123 -9.45 -13.08 -13.19
C ARG A 123 -9.65 -11.84 -12.35
N THR A 124 -8.94 -10.76 -12.64
CA THR A 124 -9.05 -9.54 -11.87
C THR A 124 -9.99 -8.52 -12.51
N GLN A 125 -10.63 -8.86 -13.63
CA GLN A 125 -11.46 -7.91 -14.35
C GLN A 125 -12.67 -7.43 -13.51
N ARG A 126 -13.36 -8.34 -12.88
CA ARG A 126 -14.52 -7.97 -12.08
C ARG A 126 -14.12 -7.11 -10.89
N TYR A 127 -13.01 -7.45 -10.26
CA TYR A 127 -12.52 -6.68 -9.14
C TYR A 127 -12.17 -5.25 -9.59
N LEU A 128 -11.49 -5.13 -10.72
CA LEU A 128 -11.15 -3.82 -11.27
C LEU A 128 -12.42 -2.99 -11.48
N GLU A 129 -13.44 -3.58 -12.08
CA GLU A 129 -14.68 -2.86 -12.36
C GLU A 129 -15.36 -2.39 -11.08
N ARG A 130 -15.34 -3.24 -10.05
CA ARG A 130 -15.95 -2.88 -8.77
C ARG A 130 -15.21 -1.72 -8.11
N VAL A 131 -13.88 -1.74 -8.14
CA VAL A 131 -13.10 -0.68 -7.53
C VAL A 131 -13.28 0.62 -8.31
N LEU A 132 -13.22 0.56 -9.64
CA LEU A 132 -13.43 1.75 -10.45
C LEU A 132 -14.81 2.36 -10.22
N SER A 133 -15.82 1.51 -10.07
CA SER A 133 -17.17 1.97 -9.77
C SER A 133 -17.22 2.66 -8.41
N ALA A 134 -16.55 2.10 -7.42
CA ALA A 134 -16.50 2.69 -6.08
C ALA A 134 -15.76 4.04 -6.09
N MET A 135 -14.80 4.19 -6.98
CA MET A 135 -14.07 5.47 -7.09
C MET A 135 -14.98 6.59 -7.60
N LYS A 136 -15.99 6.25 -8.36
CA LYS A 136 -16.90 7.27 -8.88
C LYS A 136 -17.90 7.70 -7.83
N GLY A 137 -18.13 6.86 -6.88
CA GLY A 137 -19.02 6.94 -5.84
C GLY A 137 -19.54 7.82 -5.15
#